data_7067eba49d2a767f2000d11697a36639
#
_entry.id   7067eba49d2a767f2000d11697a36639
#
_cell.length_a   1.000
_cell.length_b   1.000
_cell.length_c   1.000
_cell.angle_alpha   90.00
_cell.angle_beta   90.00
_cell.angle_gamma   90.00
#
_symmetry.space_group_name_H-M   'P 1'
#
loop_
_entity.id
_entity.type
_entity.pdbx_description
1 polymer ?
#
loop_
_entity_poly.entity_id
_entity_poly.type
_entity_poly.pdbx_seq_one_letter_code
_entity_poly.pdbx_strand_id
1 'polypeptide(L)'
;MLYMIGGSPYSGKSTIAFLLARKYDLLHIKLDDLTDQMMDQARANAKPISLLRQDRSPDQIWLRHPKEMADEEWRFYEEIFPYVASYLLEHQEKPLLVEGAGLLPHLVKSLDGPAVSYLCLTPTADFQTKHYQQREWVPYVLEDTSNPEQ
;
A
#
# COMPACT_ATOMS: atom_id res chain seq x y z
N MET A 1 1.77 19.66 8.21
CA MET A 1 0.40 19.19 7.93
C MET A 1 0.48 17.97 7.03
N LEU A 2 -0.30 16.93 7.32
CA LEU A 2 -0.22 15.64 6.66
C LEU A 2 -1.58 15.31 6.02
N TYR A 3 -1.58 15.14 4.70
CA TYR A 3 -2.74 14.68 3.93
C TYR A 3 -2.51 13.23 3.53
N MET A 4 -3.51 12.37 3.70
CA MET A 4 -3.41 10.96 3.40
C MET A 4 -4.57 10.48 2.53
N ILE A 5 -4.26 9.70 1.49
CA ILE A 5 -5.25 9.06 0.62
C ILE A 5 -5.04 7.55 0.68
N GLY A 6 -5.87 6.87 1.45
CA GLY A 6 -5.93 5.41 1.51
C GLY A 6 -7.01 4.81 0.61
N GLY A 7 -7.14 3.51 0.68
CA GLY A 7 -8.21 2.77 -0.01
C GLY A 7 -7.72 1.67 -0.95
N SER A 8 -8.66 0.98 -1.58
CA SER A 8 -8.39 -0.21 -2.38
C SER A 8 -7.50 0.06 -3.59
N PRO A 9 -6.81 -0.94 -4.12
CA PRO A 9 -6.20 -0.88 -5.45
C PRO A 9 -7.22 -0.41 -6.50
N TYR A 10 -6.74 0.29 -7.53
CA TYR A 10 -7.56 0.81 -8.65
C TYR A 10 -8.60 1.87 -8.30
N SER A 11 -8.56 2.47 -7.14
CA SER A 11 -9.50 3.53 -6.73
C SER A 11 -9.16 4.93 -7.24
N GLY A 12 -8.05 5.08 -7.99
CA GLY A 12 -7.61 6.37 -8.52
C GLY A 12 -6.78 7.22 -7.54
N LYS A 13 -6.33 6.66 -6.41
CA LYS A 13 -5.51 7.35 -5.40
C LYS A 13 -4.35 8.12 -5.99
N SER A 14 -3.49 7.43 -6.74
CA SER A 14 -2.26 8.01 -7.30
C SER A 14 -2.55 9.15 -8.28
N THR A 15 -3.63 9.03 -9.07
CA THR A 15 -4.05 10.10 -10.00
C THR A 15 -4.49 11.34 -9.24
N ILE A 16 -5.35 11.17 -8.23
CA ILE A 16 -5.85 12.28 -7.41
C ILE A 16 -4.71 12.91 -6.61
N ALA A 17 -3.86 12.08 -5.99
CA ALA A 17 -2.70 12.55 -5.22
C ALA A 17 -1.76 13.39 -6.09
N PHE A 18 -1.42 12.90 -7.28
CA PHE A 18 -0.58 13.64 -8.22
C PHE A 18 -1.15 15.01 -8.60
N LEU A 19 -2.45 15.07 -8.90
CA LEU A 19 -3.11 16.33 -9.27
C LEU A 19 -3.15 17.32 -8.10
N LEU A 20 -3.45 16.85 -6.89
CA LEU A 20 -3.48 17.67 -5.68
C LEU A 20 -2.09 18.17 -5.30
N ALA A 21 -1.08 17.29 -5.33
CA ALA A 21 0.29 17.65 -5.01
C ALA A 21 0.81 18.75 -5.93
N ARG A 22 0.56 18.65 -7.24
CA ARG A 22 0.91 19.70 -8.21
C ARG A 22 0.16 21.01 -7.98
N LYS A 23 -1.15 20.91 -7.66
CA LYS A 23 -2.01 22.10 -7.50
C LYS A 23 -1.64 22.91 -6.25
N TYR A 24 -1.25 22.23 -5.18
CA TYR A 24 -1.04 22.85 -3.87
C TYR A 24 0.43 22.84 -3.41
N ASP A 25 1.38 22.51 -4.30
CA ASP A 25 2.82 22.41 -4.02
C ASP A 25 3.12 21.53 -2.79
N LEU A 26 2.51 20.32 -2.73
CA LEU A 26 2.71 19.37 -1.67
C LEU A 26 3.83 18.39 -2.03
N LEU A 27 4.59 17.92 -1.05
CA LEU A 27 5.49 16.79 -1.26
C LEU A 27 4.67 15.50 -1.37
N HIS A 28 4.70 14.88 -2.56
CA HIS A 28 3.97 13.64 -2.84
C HIS A 28 4.79 12.41 -2.52
N ILE A 29 4.28 11.56 -1.66
CA ILE A 29 4.88 10.28 -1.26
C ILE A 29 3.90 9.14 -1.62
N LYS A 30 4.40 8.17 -2.39
CA LYS A 30 3.70 6.91 -2.65
C LYS A 30 4.24 5.86 -1.70
N LEU A 31 3.38 5.21 -0.93
CA LEU A 31 3.81 4.13 -0.04
C LEU A 31 4.39 2.94 -0.80
N ASP A 32 3.90 2.67 -2.01
CA ASP A 32 4.40 1.59 -2.84
C ASP A 32 5.92 1.74 -3.09
N ASP A 33 6.41 2.98 -3.26
CA ASP A 33 7.84 3.28 -3.47
C ASP A 33 8.68 3.08 -2.19
N LEU A 34 8.05 3.04 -1.02
CA LEU A 34 8.71 2.85 0.29
C LEU A 34 8.55 1.44 0.84
N THR A 35 7.71 0.61 0.23
CA THR A 35 7.32 -0.69 0.78
C THR A 35 8.52 -1.59 1.05
N ASP A 36 9.46 -1.70 0.12
CA ASP A 36 10.65 -2.53 0.28
C ASP A 36 11.52 -2.07 1.44
N GLN A 37 11.76 -0.77 1.55
CA GLN A 37 12.53 -0.19 2.66
C GLN A 37 11.85 -0.45 4.02
N MET A 38 10.53 -0.29 4.10
CA MET A 38 9.77 -0.53 5.34
C MET A 38 9.74 -2.02 5.70
N MET A 39 9.63 -2.87 4.69
CA MET A 39 9.68 -4.33 4.85
C MET A 39 11.05 -4.79 5.34
N ASP A 40 12.15 -4.22 4.84
CA ASP A 40 13.50 -4.54 5.30
C ASP A 40 13.71 -4.13 6.78
N GLN A 41 13.19 -2.98 7.19
CA GLN A 41 13.20 -2.59 8.59
C GLN A 41 12.37 -3.54 9.46
N ALA A 42 11.20 -3.95 8.97
CA ALA A 42 10.35 -4.91 9.67
C ALA A 42 11.04 -6.28 9.81
N ARG A 43 11.71 -6.76 8.76
CA ARG A 43 12.53 -8.00 8.79
C ARG A 43 13.67 -7.91 9.79
N ALA A 44 14.41 -6.80 9.79
CA ALA A 44 15.49 -6.55 10.76
C ALA A 44 14.99 -6.57 12.21
N ASN A 45 13.72 -6.27 12.45
CA ASN A 45 13.04 -6.36 13.74
C ASN A 45 12.25 -7.67 13.93
N ALA A 46 12.55 -8.70 13.15
CA ALA A 46 11.96 -10.04 13.23
C ALA A 46 10.42 -10.06 13.17
N LYS A 47 9.84 -9.17 12.36
CA LYS A 47 8.37 -9.15 12.16
C LYS A 47 7.92 -10.37 11.34
N PRO A 48 6.95 -11.16 11.85
CA PRO A 48 6.66 -12.49 11.32
C PRO A 48 6.13 -12.49 9.87
N ILE A 49 5.24 -11.57 9.50
CA ILE A 49 4.69 -11.53 8.14
C ILE A 49 5.75 -11.05 7.14
N SER A 50 6.54 -10.05 7.51
CA SER A 50 7.61 -9.53 6.66
C SER A 50 8.71 -10.58 6.42
N LEU A 51 9.04 -11.41 7.43
CA LEU A 51 9.94 -12.56 7.26
C LEU A 51 9.33 -13.64 6.37
N LEU A 52 8.06 -13.97 6.58
CA LEU A 52 7.35 -15.01 5.81
C LEU A 52 7.29 -14.70 4.31
N ARG A 53 7.28 -13.43 3.93
CA ARG A 53 7.21 -12.98 2.52
C ARG A 53 8.55 -13.06 1.78
N GLN A 54 9.66 -13.27 2.47
CA GLN A 54 10.99 -13.13 1.90
C GLN A 54 11.29 -14.16 0.80
N ASP A 55 10.92 -15.41 1.01
CA ASP A 55 11.37 -16.55 0.16
C ASP A 55 10.21 -17.26 -0.55
N ARG A 56 9.11 -16.55 -0.81
CA ARG A 56 7.94 -17.15 -1.45
C ARG A 56 8.10 -17.29 -2.96
N SER A 57 7.74 -18.47 -3.48
CA SER A 57 7.55 -18.66 -4.90
C SER A 57 6.29 -17.93 -5.41
N PRO A 58 6.17 -17.67 -6.73
CA PRO A 58 4.96 -17.10 -7.32
C PRO A 58 3.68 -17.85 -6.93
N ASP A 59 3.71 -19.18 -6.93
CA ASP A 59 2.55 -20.01 -6.50
C ASP A 59 2.19 -19.76 -5.03
N GLN A 60 3.17 -19.65 -4.15
CA GLN A 60 2.95 -19.36 -2.74
C GLN A 60 2.44 -17.94 -2.49
N ILE A 61 2.57 -17.05 -3.45
CA ILE A 61 2.04 -15.69 -3.38
C ILE A 61 0.63 -15.67 -3.97
N TRP A 62 0.42 -16.20 -5.17
CA TRP A 62 -0.75 -15.93 -5.99
C TRP A 62 -1.80 -17.04 -6.02
N LEU A 63 -1.43 -18.32 -5.78
CA LEU A 63 -2.36 -19.45 -5.79
C LEU A 63 -2.95 -19.79 -4.41
N ARG A 64 -3.00 -18.83 -3.50
CA ARG A 64 -3.64 -18.98 -2.19
C ARG A 64 -5.11 -18.58 -2.25
N HIS A 65 -5.85 -19.02 -1.24
CA HIS A 65 -7.23 -18.57 -1.10
C HIS A 65 -7.28 -17.04 -0.94
N PRO A 66 -8.14 -16.31 -1.69
CA PRO A 66 -8.18 -14.84 -1.67
C PRO A 66 -8.32 -14.22 -0.27
N LYS A 67 -9.07 -14.89 0.63
CA LYS A 67 -9.21 -14.44 2.01
C LYS A 67 -7.88 -14.48 2.77
N GLU A 68 -7.08 -15.52 2.59
CA GLU A 68 -5.77 -15.64 3.24
C GLU A 68 -4.80 -14.56 2.74
N MET A 69 -4.86 -14.28 1.44
CA MET A 69 -4.08 -13.20 0.84
C MET A 69 -4.47 -11.85 1.42
N ALA A 70 -5.76 -11.56 1.53
CA ALA A 70 -6.26 -10.31 2.09
C ALA A 70 -5.92 -10.17 3.59
N ASP A 71 -6.11 -11.23 4.38
CA ASP A 71 -5.80 -11.24 5.82
C ASP A 71 -4.29 -11.03 6.06
N GLU A 72 -3.44 -11.59 5.22
CA GLU A 72 -2.00 -11.40 5.32
C GLU A 72 -1.56 -10.01 4.87
N GLU A 73 -2.13 -9.48 3.79
CA GLU A 73 -1.85 -8.12 3.33
C GLU A 73 -2.21 -7.09 4.41
N TRP A 74 -3.33 -7.29 5.09
CA TRP A 74 -3.73 -6.45 6.20
C TRP A 74 -2.71 -6.46 7.34
N ARG A 75 -2.29 -7.66 7.79
CA ARG A 75 -1.26 -7.82 8.83
C ARG A 75 0.10 -7.27 8.41
N PHE A 76 0.45 -7.41 7.13
CA PHE A 76 1.67 -6.82 6.60
C PHE A 76 1.67 -5.30 6.74
N TYR A 77 0.57 -4.63 6.38
CA TYR A 77 0.46 -3.19 6.58
C TYR A 77 0.53 -2.81 8.06
N GLU A 78 -0.05 -3.59 8.96
CA GLU A 78 0.08 -3.37 10.41
C GLU A 78 1.54 -3.50 10.89
N GLU A 79 2.30 -4.43 10.34
CA GLU A 79 3.72 -4.61 10.68
C GLU A 79 4.62 -3.48 10.19
N ILE A 80 4.40 -2.98 8.97
CA ILE A 80 5.25 -1.94 8.38
C ILE A 80 4.83 -0.53 8.79
N PHE A 81 3.59 -0.31 9.21
CA PHE A 81 3.06 1.02 9.48
C PHE A 81 3.84 1.84 10.53
N PRO A 82 4.38 1.27 11.63
CA PRO A 82 5.24 2.02 12.55
C PRO A 82 6.46 2.65 11.88
N TYR A 83 7.06 1.96 10.91
CA TYR A 83 8.20 2.47 10.15
C TYR A 83 7.78 3.54 9.16
N VAL A 84 6.62 3.37 8.52
CA VAL A 84 5.99 4.41 7.69
C VAL A 84 5.73 5.66 8.52
N ALA A 85 5.14 5.52 9.70
CA ALA A 85 4.85 6.64 10.60
C ALA A 85 6.12 7.41 10.99
N SER A 86 7.20 6.69 11.39
CA SER A 86 8.50 7.29 11.70
C SER A 86 9.06 8.06 10.50
N TYR A 87 9.06 7.43 9.33
CA TYR A 87 9.52 8.08 8.10
C TYR A 87 8.77 9.38 7.81
N LEU A 88 7.43 9.37 7.91
CA LEU A 88 6.61 10.55 7.65
C LEU A 88 6.82 11.66 8.69
N LEU A 89 7.11 11.32 9.95
CA LEU A 89 7.42 12.28 10.99
C LEU A 89 8.77 12.95 10.78
N GLU A 90 9.74 12.25 10.21
CA GLU A 90 11.08 12.77 9.91
C GLU A 90 11.09 13.70 8.68
N HIS A 91 10.12 13.58 7.77
CA HIS A 91 10.10 14.31 6.48
C HIS A 91 9.01 15.39 6.42
N GLN A 92 8.86 16.19 7.49
CA GLN A 92 7.81 17.21 7.59
C GLN A 92 8.28 18.64 7.20
N GLU A 93 9.33 18.75 6.43
CA GLU A 93 9.86 20.05 5.96
C GLU A 93 8.84 20.84 5.12
N LYS A 94 7.95 20.15 4.43
CA LYS A 94 6.82 20.68 3.67
C LYS A 94 5.53 19.94 4.02
N PRO A 95 4.36 20.50 3.70
CA PRO A 95 3.12 19.74 3.78
C PRO A 95 3.19 18.49 2.89
N LEU A 96 2.89 17.33 3.49
CA LEU A 96 2.97 16.04 2.81
C LEU A 96 1.61 15.61 2.29
N LEU A 97 1.58 15.01 1.10
CA LEU A 97 0.49 14.21 0.58
C LEU A 97 0.96 12.79 0.36
N VAL A 98 0.47 11.87 1.16
CA VAL A 98 0.85 10.45 1.14
C VAL A 98 -0.30 9.63 0.58
N GLU A 99 -0.01 8.70 -0.33
CA GLU A 99 -1.04 7.79 -0.84
C GLU A 99 -0.57 6.33 -0.82
N GLY A 100 -1.52 5.41 -0.62
CA GLY A 100 -1.23 3.97 -0.65
C GLY A 100 -2.32 3.11 -0.04
N ALA A 101 -2.35 1.83 -0.45
CA ALA A 101 -3.31 0.86 0.08
C ALA A 101 -3.06 0.56 1.57
N GLY A 102 -1.81 0.64 2.02
CA GLY A 102 -1.42 0.44 3.42
C GLY A 102 -1.84 1.53 4.40
N LEU A 103 -2.40 2.65 3.92
CA LEU A 103 -3.02 3.66 4.78
C LEU A 103 -4.41 3.21 5.24
N LEU A 104 -4.44 2.19 6.08
CA LEU A 104 -5.71 1.67 6.63
C LEU A 104 -6.29 2.67 7.64
N PRO A 105 -7.63 2.86 7.67
CA PRO A 105 -8.26 3.88 8.53
C PRO A 105 -7.87 3.79 10.00
N HIS A 106 -7.78 2.58 10.56
CA HIS A 106 -7.43 2.39 11.96
C HIS A 106 -5.96 2.71 12.25
N LEU A 107 -5.04 2.45 11.30
CA LEU A 107 -3.63 2.79 11.42
C LEU A 107 -3.43 4.30 11.33
N VAL A 108 -4.07 4.96 10.35
CA VAL A 108 -4.01 6.42 10.23
C VAL A 108 -4.57 7.10 11.47
N LYS A 109 -5.65 6.57 12.04
CA LYS A 109 -6.25 7.08 13.29
C LYS A 109 -5.33 6.93 14.52
N SER A 110 -4.40 5.98 14.50
CA SER A 110 -3.45 5.76 15.59
C SER A 110 -2.23 6.67 15.55
N LEU A 111 -2.08 7.50 14.51
CA LEU A 111 -0.97 8.43 14.42
C LEU A 111 -1.08 9.52 15.49
N ASP A 112 -0.09 9.56 16.36
CA ASP A 112 0.12 10.67 17.29
C ASP A 112 0.98 11.74 16.59
N GLY A 113 0.49 12.99 16.53
CA GLY A 113 1.31 14.03 15.93
C GLY A 113 0.54 15.13 15.19
N PRO A 114 1.00 15.56 14.02
CA PRO A 114 0.42 16.68 13.29
C PRO A 114 -1.03 16.39 12.87
N ALA A 115 -1.79 17.46 12.64
CA ALA A 115 -3.15 17.33 12.09
C ALA A 115 -3.12 16.53 10.78
N VAL A 116 -3.85 15.42 10.77
CA VAL A 116 -4.00 14.53 9.60
C VAL A 116 -5.35 14.75 8.95
N SER A 117 -5.36 15.00 7.64
CA SER A 117 -6.56 14.95 6.82
C SER A 117 -6.54 13.66 6.02
N TYR A 118 -7.52 12.78 6.23
CA TYR A 118 -7.56 11.46 5.62
C TYR A 118 -8.77 11.28 4.70
N LEU A 119 -8.53 10.73 3.51
CA LEU A 119 -9.54 10.32 2.54
C LEU A 119 -9.34 8.84 2.21
N CYS A 120 -10.42 8.05 2.27
CA CYS A 120 -10.41 6.66 1.83
C CYS A 120 -11.21 6.52 0.53
N LEU A 121 -10.57 6.01 -0.53
CA LEU A 121 -11.18 5.80 -1.83
C LEU A 121 -11.45 4.30 -2.06
N THR A 122 -12.70 3.97 -2.36
CA THR A 122 -13.12 2.60 -2.66
C THR A 122 -13.83 2.57 -4.01
N PRO A 123 -13.32 1.83 -5.01
CA PRO A 123 -13.98 1.67 -6.30
C PRO A 123 -15.18 0.72 -6.17
N THR A 124 -16.08 0.75 -7.15
CA THR A 124 -17.04 -0.34 -7.32
C THR A 124 -16.33 -1.60 -7.80
N ALA A 125 -16.89 -2.78 -7.48
CA ALA A 125 -16.32 -4.06 -7.90
C ALA A 125 -16.12 -4.14 -9.44
N ASP A 126 -17.11 -3.71 -10.21
CA ASP A 126 -17.05 -3.70 -11.68
C ASP A 126 -15.93 -2.80 -12.21
N PHE A 127 -15.78 -1.60 -11.62
CA PHE A 127 -14.69 -0.69 -11.98
C PHE A 127 -13.33 -1.30 -11.67
N GLN A 128 -13.18 -1.90 -10.49
CA GLN A 128 -11.93 -2.52 -10.05
C GLN A 128 -11.53 -3.68 -10.96
N THR A 129 -12.47 -4.60 -11.25
CA THR A 129 -12.22 -5.76 -12.11
C THR A 129 -11.82 -5.34 -13.53
N LYS A 130 -12.54 -4.38 -14.12
CA LYS A 130 -12.22 -3.87 -15.46
C LYS A 130 -10.81 -3.27 -15.55
N HIS A 131 -10.39 -2.50 -14.54
CA HIS A 131 -9.08 -1.86 -14.55
C HIS A 131 -7.95 -2.82 -14.15
N TYR A 132 -8.24 -3.84 -13.34
CA TYR A 132 -7.29 -4.90 -13.03
C TYR A 132 -6.83 -5.63 -14.29
N GLN A 133 -7.77 -6.04 -15.14
CA GLN A 133 -7.48 -6.75 -16.40
C GLN A 133 -6.63 -5.94 -17.40
N GLN A 134 -6.57 -4.61 -17.24
CA GLN A 134 -5.82 -3.71 -18.12
C GLN A 134 -4.37 -3.48 -17.66
N ARG A 135 -3.93 -4.10 -16.55
CA ARG A 135 -2.58 -3.93 -16.02
C ARG A 135 -1.57 -4.74 -16.80
N GLU A 136 -0.52 -4.07 -17.26
CA GLU A 136 0.56 -4.68 -18.07
C GLU A 136 1.30 -5.80 -17.32
N TRP A 137 1.39 -5.73 -15.99
CA TRP A 137 2.09 -6.73 -15.20
C TRP A 137 1.28 -8.01 -14.92
N VAL A 138 -0.05 -7.98 -15.04
CA VAL A 138 -0.91 -9.15 -14.78
C VAL A 138 -0.54 -10.37 -15.62
N PRO A 139 -0.32 -10.26 -16.94
CA PRO A 139 0.13 -11.40 -17.74
C PRO A 139 1.43 -12.04 -17.23
N TYR A 140 2.41 -11.23 -16.82
CA TYR A 140 3.69 -11.74 -16.31
C TYR A 140 3.52 -12.52 -15.01
N VAL A 141 2.67 -12.03 -14.09
CA VAL A 141 2.36 -12.76 -12.85
C VAL A 141 1.72 -14.11 -13.16
N LEU A 142 0.79 -14.15 -14.12
CA LEU A 142 0.11 -15.38 -14.52
C LEU A 142 1.09 -16.37 -15.16
N GLU A 143 2.01 -15.92 -16.01
CA GLU A 143 3.03 -16.76 -16.63
C GLU A 143 3.99 -17.41 -15.62
N ASP A 144 4.27 -16.72 -14.51
CA ASP A 144 5.16 -17.20 -13.45
C ASP A 144 4.51 -18.21 -12.49
N THR A 145 3.18 -18.39 -12.56
CA THR A 145 2.46 -19.35 -11.72
C THR A 145 2.24 -20.70 -12.43
N SER A 146 2.20 -21.78 -11.65
CA SER A 146 1.95 -23.13 -12.19
C SER A 146 0.50 -23.36 -12.66
N ASN A 147 -0.44 -22.50 -12.25
CA ASN A 147 -1.85 -22.56 -12.62
C ASN A 147 -2.42 -21.15 -12.89
N PRO A 148 -2.16 -20.58 -14.08
CA PRO A 148 -2.57 -19.22 -14.41
C PRO A 148 -4.09 -19.02 -14.52
N GLU A 149 -4.88 -20.10 -14.57
CA GLU A 149 -6.34 -20.03 -14.67
C GLU A 149 -7.05 -19.98 -13.29
N GLN A 150 -6.33 -20.21 -12.20
CA GLN A 150 -6.86 -20.17 -10.84
C GLN A 150 -6.95 -18.74 -10.32
#